data_3f81048bcab4f7463b589a92c7c37462
#
_entry.id   3f81048bcab4f7463b589a92c7c37462
#
_cell.length_a   1.000
_cell.length_b   1.000
_cell.length_c   1.000
_cell.angle_alpha   90.00
_cell.angle_beta   90.00
_cell.angle_gamma   90.00
#
_symmetry.space_group_name_H-M   'P 1'
#
loop_
_entity.id
_entity.type
_entity.pdbx_description
1 polymer ?
#
loop_
_entity_poly.entity_id
_entity_poly.type
_entity_poly.pdbx_seq_one_letter_code
_entity_poly.pdbx_strand_id
1 'polypeptide(L)'
;TRATIVKDSVTALGHPSISPDGKYLYFVSDAVGGFGGKDIFRARVAGNDFGPMENLGEEINTPGDEMFPYVRDSVTLYFASNGHPGMGGLDLFKATQDSTGKWNVENLGAPINSMADDFGITFAGKEERGFFCSNRNDARGYDHIYSFERPTITIFIEGIVNDVDEYPIEDATVRIVGKDGLNVKVPVKKDGTYRVELERDIRYVMMASARGYLNQNYELHTGPEEKNETYIVDFFLSPISKPVVIDNIFYDFDKATLRPESKKALDEMIKMLNDNPNVTIELGAHTDRKGTDQYNERLAQRRAQSVVDYLIAGGIEAARLEAKGY
;
A
#
# COMPACT_ATOMS: atom_id res chain seq x y z
N THR A 1 -16.03 -20.16 -41.05
CA THR A 1 -17.15 -19.27 -41.44
C THR A 1 -16.65 -17.83 -41.33
N ARG A 2 -16.93 -16.97 -42.31
CA ARG A 2 -16.59 -15.55 -42.29
C ARG A 2 -17.52 -14.85 -41.30
N ALA A 3 -16.97 -14.10 -40.31
CA ALA A 3 -17.75 -13.20 -39.49
C ALA A 3 -18.20 -11.99 -40.33
N THR A 4 -19.46 -11.61 -40.28
CA THR A 4 -20.00 -10.48 -41.05
C THR A 4 -20.55 -9.44 -40.06
N ILE A 5 -19.74 -8.42 -39.78
CA ILE A 5 -20.09 -7.32 -38.86
C ILE A 5 -20.69 -6.15 -39.66
N VAL A 6 -20.13 -5.87 -40.84
CA VAL A 6 -20.57 -4.84 -41.77
C VAL A 6 -20.90 -5.49 -43.11
N LYS A 7 -21.97 -5.00 -43.77
CA LYS A 7 -22.48 -5.58 -45.02
C LYS A 7 -21.99 -4.86 -46.26
N ASP A 8 -21.27 -3.75 -46.12
CA ASP A 8 -20.67 -3.05 -47.26
C ASP A 8 -19.35 -3.71 -47.68
N SER A 9 -18.89 -3.40 -48.88
CA SER A 9 -17.65 -3.93 -49.46
C SER A 9 -16.47 -2.96 -49.41
N VAL A 10 -16.65 -1.80 -48.77
CA VAL A 10 -15.69 -0.70 -48.77
C VAL A 10 -14.96 -0.55 -47.43
N THR A 11 -15.66 -0.86 -46.33
CA THR A 11 -15.12 -0.73 -44.97
C THR A 11 -14.11 -1.85 -44.67
N ALA A 12 -12.90 -1.47 -44.28
CA ALA A 12 -11.89 -2.40 -43.81
C ALA A 12 -12.13 -2.77 -42.32
N LEU A 13 -11.92 -4.02 -41.99
CA LEU A 13 -12.01 -4.55 -40.62
C LEU A 13 -10.77 -5.38 -40.35
N GLY A 14 -10.13 -5.15 -39.19
CA GLY A 14 -8.92 -5.87 -38.80
C GLY A 14 -8.69 -5.96 -37.29
N HIS A 15 -7.60 -6.57 -36.90
CA HIS A 15 -7.08 -6.68 -35.53
C HIS A 15 -8.15 -7.10 -34.49
N PRO A 16 -8.83 -8.27 -34.67
CA PRO A 16 -9.90 -8.67 -33.77
C PRO A 16 -9.39 -9.07 -32.39
N SER A 17 -10.12 -8.67 -31.34
CA SER A 17 -9.90 -9.07 -29.95
C SER A 17 -11.24 -9.32 -29.26
N ILE A 18 -11.43 -10.48 -28.66
CA ILE A 18 -12.68 -10.80 -27.96
C ILE A 18 -12.53 -10.50 -26.46
N SER A 19 -13.59 -9.93 -25.86
CA SER A 19 -13.62 -9.76 -24.41
C SER A 19 -13.55 -11.13 -23.68
N PRO A 20 -12.89 -11.23 -22.51
CA PRO A 20 -12.75 -12.50 -21.78
C PRO A 20 -14.07 -13.18 -21.42
N ASP A 21 -15.16 -12.42 -21.30
CA ASP A 21 -16.51 -12.93 -21.08
C ASP A 21 -17.24 -13.34 -22.37
N GLY A 22 -16.59 -13.18 -23.53
CA GLY A 22 -17.11 -13.52 -24.86
C GLY A 22 -18.26 -12.65 -25.35
N LYS A 23 -18.60 -11.54 -24.69
CA LYS A 23 -19.76 -10.72 -25.03
C LYS A 23 -19.52 -9.68 -26.10
N TYR A 24 -18.28 -9.20 -26.26
CA TYR A 24 -17.92 -8.17 -27.23
C TYR A 24 -16.71 -8.59 -28.05
N LEU A 25 -16.80 -8.33 -29.35
CA LEU A 25 -15.66 -8.34 -30.26
C LEU A 25 -15.20 -6.91 -30.46
N TYR A 26 -13.95 -6.62 -30.12
CA TYR A 26 -13.26 -5.38 -30.44
C TYR A 26 -12.50 -5.56 -31.74
N PHE A 27 -12.43 -4.53 -32.54
CA PHE A 27 -11.76 -4.57 -33.83
C PHE A 27 -11.43 -3.15 -34.31
N VAL A 28 -10.61 -3.06 -35.31
CA VAL A 28 -10.19 -1.82 -35.95
C VAL A 28 -10.93 -1.63 -37.27
N SER A 29 -11.35 -0.41 -37.58
CA SER A 29 -12.03 -0.07 -38.83
C SER A 29 -11.74 1.37 -39.29
N ASP A 30 -11.76 1.58 -40.57
CA ASP A 30 -11.77 2.89 -41.26
C ASP A 30 -13.20 3.36 -41.63
N ALA A 31 -14.19 2.87 -40.90
CA ALA A 31 -15.61 3.14 -41.16
C ALA A 31 -15.92 4.66 -41.06
N VAL A 32 -16.84 5.11 -41.92
CA VAL A 32 -17.32 6.51 -41.89
C VAL A 32 -17.97 6.83 -40.55
N GLY A 33 -17.61 7.97 -39.98
CA GLY A 33 -18.06 8.40 -38.66
C GLY A 33 -17.06 8.08 -37.53
N GLY A 34 -15.84 7.67 -37.87
CA GLY A 34 -14.69 7.61 -36.96
C GLY A 34 -14.13 8.99 -36.64
N PHE A 35 -13.08 9.00 -35.79
CA PHE A 35 -12.37 10.22 -35.35
C PHE A 35 -11.13 10.50 -36.22
N GLY A 36 -10.59 9.46 -36.87
CA GLY A 36 -9.34 9.59 -37.61
C GLY A 36 -9.17 8.61 -38.76
N GLY A 37 -7.98 8.05 -38.88
CA GLY A 37 -7.62 7.08 -39.91
C GLY A 37 -8.25 5.73 -39.65
N LYS A 38 -7.77 5.04 -38.64
CA LYS A 38 -8.30 3.75 -38.15
C LYS A 38 -8.67 3.87 -36.69
N ASP A 39 -9.92 3.58 -36.40
CA ASP A 39 -10.50 3.66 -35.08
C ASP A 39 -10.77 2.27 -34.48
N ILE A 40 -10.78 2.17 -33.15
CA ILE A 40 -11.24 0.99 -32.45
C ILE A 40 -12.75 1.05 -32.25
N PHE A 41 -13.41 -0.01 -32.69
CA PHE A 41 -14.84 -0.28 -32.53
C PHE A 41 -15.03 -1.54 -31.71
N ARG A 42 -16.25 -1.73 -31.21
CA ARG A 42 -16.72 -3.00 -30.66
C ARG A 42 -18.09 -3.37 -31.22
N ALA A 43 -18.40 -4.66 -31.23
CA ALA A 43 -19.72 -5.15 -31.52
C ALA A 43 -20.11 -6.25 -30.51
N ARG A 44 -21.39 -6.26 -30.10
CA ARG A 44 -21.89 -7.30 -29.21
C ARG A 44 -21.97 -8.64 -29.95
N VAL A 45 -21.46 -9.69 -29.34
CA VAL A 45 -21.57 -11.07 -29.87
C VAL A 45 -22.94 -11.64 -29.51
N ALA A 46 -23.69 -12.12 -30.52
CA ALA A 46 -25.02 -12.70 -30.37
C ALA A 46 -25.08 -14.07 -31.07
N GLY A 47 -24.55 -15.09 -30.41
CA GLY A 47 -24.39 -16.43 -31.00
C GLY A 47 -23.38 -16.41 -32.14
N ASN A 48 -23.86 -16.65 -33.41
CA ASN A 48 -23.03 -16.56 -34.62
C ASN A 48 -23.09 -15.18 -35.32
N ASP A 49 -23.89 -14.28 -34.81
CA ASP A 49 -24.09 -12.94 -35.36
C ASP A 49 -23.48 -11.84 -34.45
N PHE A 50 -23.42 -10.61 -34.98
CA PHE A 50 -22.91 -9.44 -34.28
C PHE A 50 -23.96 -8.34 -34.29
N GLY A 51 -24.03 -7.62 -33.16
CA GLY A 51 -24.80 -6.37 -33.08
C GLY A 51 -24.18 -5.24 -33.93
N PRO A 52 -24.79 -4.06 -33.91
CA PRO A 52 -24.21 -2.91 -34.56
C PRO A 52 -22.82 -2.60 -33.99
N MET A 53 -21.94 -2.05 -34.87
CA MET A 53 -20.64 -1.60 -34.43
C MET A 53 -20.76 -0.27 -33.67
N GLU A 54 -20.07 -0.16 -32.58
CA GLU A 54 -20.00 0.98 -31.70
C GLU A 54 -18.56 1.51 -31.66
N ASN A 55 -18.36 2.81 -32.05
CA ASN A 55 -17.06 3.47 -31.87
C ASN A 55 -16.79 3.66 -30.37
N LEU A 56 -15.55 3.46 -29.91
CA LEU A 56 -15.20 3.57 -28.48
C LEU A 56 -15.10 5.03 -27.97
N GLY A 57 -15.24 6.03 -28.86
CA GLY A 57 -15.26 7.42 -28.45
C GLY A 57 -13.90 8.12 -28.50
N GLU A 58 -13.93 9.42 -28.26
CA GLU A 58 -12.79 10.34 -28.41
C GLU A 58 -11.70 10.16 -27.36
N GLU A 59 -12.01 9.48 -26.23
CA GLU A 59 -10.99 9.16 -25.26
C GLU A 59 -10.03 8.06 -25.75
N ILE A 60 -10.51 7.15 -26.61
CA ILE A 60 -9.72 6.06 -27.20
C ILE A 60 -9.22 6.45 -28.58
N ASN A 61 -10.12 6.94 -29.43
CA ASN A 61 -9.85 7.20 -30.82
C ASN A 61 -9.46 8.66 -31.06
N THR A 62 -8.45 8.86 -31.90
CA THR A 62 -7.84 10.17 -32.21
C THR A 62 -7.91 10.45 -33.72
N PRO A 63 -7.44 11.63 -34.20
CA PRO A 63 -7.24 11.84 -35.62
C PRO A 63 -6.20 10.94 -36.27
N GLY A 64 -5.41 10.19 -35.50
CA GLY A 64 -4.42 9.21 -35.97
C GLY A 64 -5.03 7.84 -36.27
N ASP A 65 -4.20 6.83 -36.14
CA ASP A 65 -4.57 5.41 -36.22
C ASP A 65 -4.54 4.78 -34.83
N GLU A 66 -5.61 4.14 -34.43
CA GLU A 66 -5.68 3.26 -33.25
C GLU A 66 -5.79 1.80 -33.70
N MET A 67 -4.84 0.98 -33.27
CA MET A 67 -4.69 -0.37 -33.81
C MET A 67 -4.39 -1.42 -32.72
N PHE A 68 -4.51 -2.71 -33.07
CA PHE A 68 -4.14 -3.85 -32.25
C PHE A 68 -4.78 -3.85 -30.83
N PRO A 69 -6.13 -3.72 -30.72
CA PRO A 69 -6.79 -3.78 -29.44
C PRO A 69 -6.59 -5.15 -28.80
N TYR A 70 -6.28 -5.16 -27.47
CA TYR A 70 -6.22 -6.33 -26.64
C TYR A 70 -7.05 -6.12 -25.37
N VAL A 71 -8.17 -6.83 -25.26
CA VAL A 71 -9.07 -6.72 -24.10
C VAL A 71 -8.54 -7.59 -22.99
N ARG A 72 -8.03 -7.00 -21.92
CA ARG A 72 -7.43 -7.69 -20.77
C ARG A 72 -8.50 -8.26 -19.84
N ASP A 73 -9.48 -7.43 -19.51
CA ASP A 73 -10.62 -7.73 -18.65
C ASP A 73 -11.83 -6.86 -19.00
N SER A 74 -12.84 -6.79 -18.14
CA SER A 74 -14.08 -6.04 -18.39
C SER A 74 -13.92 -4.53 -18.44
N VAL A 75 -12.82 -3.97 -17.90
CA VAL A 75 -12.57 -2.55 -17.75
C VAL A 75 -11.20 -2.10 -18.31
N THR A 76 -10.39 -3.04 -18.80
CA THR A 76 -9.01 -2.76 -19.25
C THR A 76 -8.81 -3.17 -20.71
N LEU A 77 -8.42 -2.22 -21.53
CA LEU A 77 -8.06 -2.36 -22.93
C LEU A 77 -6.64 -1.88 -23.17
N TYR A 78 -5.85 -2.65 -23.89
CA TYR A 78 -4.57 -2.21 -24.43
C TYR A 78 -4.70 -2.01 -25.94
N PHE A 79 -4.00 -1.01 -26.48
CA PHE A 79 -3.99 -0.72 -27.91
C PHE A 79 -2.73 0.04 -28.32
N ALA A 80 -2.47 0.14 -29.62
CA ALA A 80 -1.40 0.96 -30.15
C ALA A 80 -2.01 2.19 -30.85
N SER A 81 -1.38 3.34 -30.71
CA SER A 81 -1.81 4.59 -31.37
C SER A 81 -0.61 5.44 -31.80
N ASN A 82 -0.77 6.14 -32.94
CA ASN A 82 0.13 7.21 -33.36
C ASN A 82 -0.50 8.61 -33.23
N GLY A 83 -1.72 8.70 -32.72
CA GLY A 83 -2.43 9.95 -32.50
C GLY A 83 -2.43 10.46 -31.08
N HIS A 84 -2.32 9.55 -30.06
CA HIS A 84 -2.09 9.92 -28.69
C HIS A 84 -0.65 10.40 -28.45
N PRO A 85 -0.39 11.27 -27.45
CA PRO A 85 0.96 11.70 -27.12
C PRO A 85 1.86 10.50 -26.77
N GLY A 86 2.89 10.28 -27.57
CA GLY A 86 3.76 9.12 -27.50
C GLY A 86 5.24 9.44 -27.58
N MET A 87 6.05 8.41 -27.76
CA MET A 87 7.51 8.48 -27.83
C MET A 87 8.03 8.21 -29.25
N GLY A 88 7.27 7.46 -30.04
CA GLY A 88 7.64 6.98 -31.37
C GLY A 88 6.58 7.17 -32.44
N GLY A 89 6.45 6.18 -33.32
CA GLY A 89 5.39 6.08 -34.29
C GLY A 89 4.11 5.53 -33.64
N LEU A 90 3.92 4.21 -33.69
CA LEU A 90 2.91 3.55 -32.87
C LEU A 90 3.47 3.34 -31.46
N ASP A 91 2.74 3.81 -30.47
CA ASP A 91 3.04 3.54 -29.06
C ASP A 91 1.91 2.72 -28.44
N LEU A 92 2.24 1.89 -27.45
CA LEU A 92 1.30 1.10 -26.66
C LEU A 92 0.69 1.92 -25.53
N PHE A 93 -0.63 1.84 -25.42
CA PHE A 93 -1.43 2.52 -24.40
C PHE A 93 -2.27 1.50 -23.63
N LYS A 94 -2.56 1.84 -22.39
CA LYS A 94 -3.53 1.18 -21.52
C LYS A 94 -4.70 2.11 -21.29
N ALA A 95 -5.91 1.65 -21.58
CA ALA A 95 -7.13 2.33 -21.22
C ALA A 95 -7.84 1.58 -20.09
N THR A 96 -8.28 2.31 -19.06
CA THR A 96 -9.04 1.74 -17.94
C THR A 96 -10.37 2.49 -17.83
N GLN A 97 -11.48 1.75 -17.80
CA GLN A 97 -12.81 2.31 -17.67
C GLN A 97 -13.16 2.53 -16.21
N ASP A 98 -13.56 3.74 -15.83
CA ASP A 98 -14.00 4.05 -14.49
C ASP A 98 -15.45 3.58 -14.20
N SER A 99 -15.93 3.80 -12.98
CA SER A 99 -17.29 3.42 -12.56
C SER A 99 -18.42 4.16 -13.30
N THR A 100 -18.11 5.24 -14.02
CA THR A 100 -19.06 6.00 -14.85
C THR A 100 -19.07 5.51 -16.29
N GLY A 101 -18.13 4.62 -16.64
CA GLY A 101 -17.95 4.11 -18.00
C GLY A 101 -17.01 4.95 -18.89
N LYS A 102 -16.36 5.96 -18.32
CA LYS A 102 -15.39 6.80 -19.00
C LYS A 102 -14.01 6.13 -19.05
N TRP A 103 -13.35 6.23 -20.22
CA TRP A 103 -12.00 5.73 -20.40
C TRP A 103 -10.94 6.73 -19.91
N ASN A 104 -9.95 6.23 -19.20
CA ASN A 104 -8.72 6.92 -18.85
C ASN A 104 -7.56 6.22 -19.58
N VAL A 105 -6.83 6.96 -20.42
CA VAL A 105 -5.77 6.43 -21.28
C VAL A 105 -4.40 6.83 -20.77
N GLU A 106 -3.52 5.86 -20.63
CA GLU A 106 -2.15 6.00 -20.16
C GLU A 106 -1.17 5.44 -21.20
N ASN A 107 -0.11 6.20 -21.54
CA ASN A 107 1.01 5.68 -22.30
C ASN A 107 1.83 4.71 -21.42
N LEU A 108 2.18 3.53 -21.94
CA LEU A 108 2.96 2.54 -21.17
C LEU A 108 4.41 2.99 -20.91
N GLY A 109 4.91 3.97 -21.66
CA GLY A 109 6.24 4.53 -21.48
C GLY A 109 7.38 3.53 -21.69
N ALA A 110 8.59 3.98 -21.46
CA ALA A 110 9.77 3.10 -21.52
C ALA A 110 9.77 2.13 -20.32
N PRO A 111 10.23 0.89 -20.48
CA PRO A 111 10.90 0.33 -21.66
C PRO A 111 9.96 -0.33 -22.68
N ILE A 112 8.64 -0.32 -22.46
CA ILE A 112 7.67 -0.94 -23.37
C ILE A 112 7.62 -0.12 -24.68
N ASN A 113 7.40 1.18 -24.57
CA ASN A 113 7.45 2.09 -25.71
C ASN A 113 8.87 2.61 -25.96
N SER A 114 9.17 2.92 -27.22
CA SER A 114 10.45 3.41 -27.70
C SER A 114 10.26 4.54 -28.72
N MET A 115 11.33 4.96 -29.40
CA MET A 115 11.27 5.91 -30.53
C MET A 115 10.84 5.25 -31.86
N ALA A 116 10.52 3.97 -31.84
CA ALA A 116 10.10 3.18 -33.00
C ALA A 116 8.59 2.91 -32.94
N ASP A 117 8.10 1.96 -33.76
CA ASP A 117 6.73 1.47 -33.63
C ASP A 117 6.68 0.34 -32.61
N ASP A 118 5.78 0.47 -31.65
CA ASP A 118 5.53 -0.50 -30.58
C ASP A 118 4.04 -0.87 -30.54
N PHE A 119 3.71 -2.15 -30.76
CA PHE A 119 2.32 -2.55 -30.98
C PHE A 119 2.06 -4.03 -30.63
N GLY A 120 0.79 -4.46 -30.68
CA GLY A 120 0.39 -5.85 -30.64
C GLY A 120 0.68 -6.56 -29.31
N ILE A 121 0.47 -5.88 -28.18
CA ILE A 121 0.70 -6.46 -26.85
C ILE A 121 -0.24 -7.61 -26.58
N THR A 122 0.28 -8.66 -25.95
CA THR A 122 -0.48 -9.82 -25.46
C THR A 122 0.05 -10.23 -24.09
N PHE A 123 -0.79 -10.90 -23.29
CA PHE A 123 -0.44 -11.36 -21.96
C PHE A 123 -0.58 -12.86 -21.80
N ALA A 124 0.23 -13.47 -20.96
CA ALA A 124 0.15 -14.88 -20.59
C ALA A 124 -0.93 -15.09 -19.52
N GLY A 125 -2.18 -15.25 -19.96
CA GLY A 125 -3.32 -15.42 -19.06
C GLY A 125 -3.52 -14.19 -18.17
N LYS A 126 -3.51 -14.38 -16.83
CA LYS A 126 -3.65 -13.28 -15.85
C LYS A 126 -2.32 -12.70 -15.38
N GLU A 127 -1.21 -13.24 -15.83
CA GLU A 127 0.14 -12.81 -15.40
C GLU A 127 0.51 -11.47 -16.03
N GLU A 128 1.37 -10.71 -15.35
CA GLU A 128 1.90 -9.43 -15.81
C GLU A 128 3.16 -9.64 -16.67
N ARG A 129 3.11 -10.65 -17.54
CA ARG A 129 4.13 -10.95 -18.55
C ARG A 129 3.48 -11.29 -19.88
N GLY A 130 4.21 -11.09 -20.95
CA GLY A 130 3.68 -11.33 -22.30
C GLY A 130 4.65 -10.95 -23.38
N PHE A 131 4.09 -10.60 -24.54
CA PHE A 131 4.83 -10.25 -25.72
C PHE A 131 4.23 -9.00 -26.38
N PHE A 132 5.07 -8.26 -27.10
CA PHE A 132 4.66 -7.19 -27.98
C PHE A 132 5.59 -7.14 -29.20
N CYS A 133 5.17 -6.44 -30.24
CA CYS A 133 5.96 -6.24 -31.45
C CYS A 133 6.60 -4.85 -31.45
N SER A 134 7.83 -4.78 -31.97
CA SER A 134 8.53 -3.51 -32.16
C SER A 134 9.57 -3.63 -33.27
N ASN A 135 9.76 -2.54 -34.00
CA ASN A 135 10.87 -2.42 -34.98
C ASN A 135 12.09 -1.67 -34.43
N ARG A 136 12.13 -1.48 -33.09
CA ARG A 136 13.29 -0.89 -32.40
C ARG A 136 14.59 -1.62 -32.73
N ASN A 137 15.67 -0.86 -32.87
CA ASN A 137 17.00 -1.39 -33.11
C ASN A 137 17.18 -2.18 -34.44
N ASP A 138 16.23 -2.18 -35.37
CA ASP A 138 16.39 -2.74 -36.69
C ASP A 138 16.52 -1.62 -37.73
N ALA A 139 17.71 -1.45 -38.31
CA ALA A 139 17.97 -0.42 -39.29
C ALA A 139 17.20 -0.61 -40.62
N ARG A 140 16.60 -1.78 -40.84
CA ARG A 140 15.77 -2.09 -42.02
C ARG A 140 14.26 -1.86 -41.75
N GLY A 141 13.89 -1.58 -40.47
CA GLY A 141 12.51 -1.36 -40.05
C GLY A 141 11.67 -2.64 -39.95
N TYR A 142 12.29 -3.83 -39.77
CA TYR A 142 11.54 -5.05 -39.56
C TYR A 142 11.05 -5.18 -38.13
N ASP A 143 9.83 -5.69 -37.97
CA ASP A 143 9.22 -5.95 -36.66
C ASP A 143 9.81 -7.21 -36.03
N HIS A 144 10.05 -7.12 -34.73
CA HIS A 144 10.49 -8.22 -33.89
C HIS A 144 9.52 -8.42 -32.73
N ILE A 145 9.46 -9.62 -32.19
CA ILE A 145 8.66 -9.94 -31.00
C ILE A 145 9.57 -9.82 -29.77
N TYR A 146 9.17 -8.97 -28.85
CA TYR A 146 9.80 -8.78 -27.55
C TYR A 146 8.94 -9.40 -26.45
N SER A 147 9.60 -10.00 -25.48
CA SER A 147 8.94 -10.42 -24.24
C SER A 147 9.06 -9.32 -23.18
N PHE A 148 8.04 -9.20 -22.37
CA PHE A 148 8.08 -8.37 -21.16
C PHE A 148 7.62 -9.18 -19.96
N GLU A 149 8.15 -8.82 -18.80
CA GLU A 149 7.69 -9.29 -17.50
C GLU A 149 7.74 -8.11 -16.55
N ARG A 150 6.60 -7.80 -15.96
CA ARG A 150 6.52 -6.82 -14.88
C ARG A 150 6.78 -7.57 -13.59
N PRO A 151 7.88 -7.30 -12.87
CA PRO A 151 8.14 -7.99 -11.61
C PRO A 151 7.01 -7.71 -10.63
N THR A 152 6.50 -8.77 -10.01
CA THR A 152 5.59 -8.62 -8.87
C THR A 152 6.43 -8.10 -7.72
N ILE A 153 6.18 -6.86 -7.34
CA ILE A 153 6.84 -6.26 -6.18
C ILE A 153 6.13 -6.78 -4.94
N THR A 154 6.88 -7.45 -4.09
CA THR A 154 6.39 -8.00 -2.83
C THR A 154 6.98 -7.21 -1.67
N ILE A 155 6.14 -6.64 -0.85
CA ILE A 155 6.51 -5.93 0.37
C ILE A 155 6.21 -6.85 1.55
N PHE A 156 7.21 -7.10 2.39
CA PHE A 156 7.04 -7.84 3.63
C PHE A 156 7.30 -6.95 4.85
N ILE A 157 6.62 -7.27 5.92
CA ILE A 157 7.03 -6.88 7.25
C ILE A 157 7.34 -8.14 8.04
N GLU A 158 8.46 -8.14 8.76
CA GLU A 158 8.86 -9.20 9.65
C GLU A 158 9.55 -8.65 10.89
N GLY A 159 9.67 -9.44 11.91
CA GLY A 159 10.35 -9.08 13.15
C GLY A 159 10.13 -10.12 14.23
N ILE A 160 10.49 -9.75 15.44
CA ILE A 160 10.34 -10.59 16.64
C ILE A 160 9.42 -9.92 17.67
N VAL A 161 8.77 -10.72 18.49
CA VAL A 161 8.07 -10.27 19.69
C VAL A 161 8.69 -10.98 20.90
N ASN A 162 9.53 -10.24 21.62
CA ASN A 162 10.24 -10.71 22.79
C ASN A 162 9.79 -9.94 24.05
N ASP A 163 10.14 -10.46 25.21
CA ASP A 163 10.08 -9.66 26.43
C ASP A 163 11.30 -8.73 26.55
N VAL A 164 11.32 -7.91 27.59
CA VAL A 164 12.43 -6.97 27.86
C VAL A 164 13.76 -7.65 28.22
N ASP A 165 13.72 -8.95 28.55
CA ASP A 165 14.88 -9.78 28.79
C ASP A 165 15.31 -10.58 27.55
N GLU A 166 14.75 -10.21 26.36
CA GLU A 166 15.00 -10.78 25.01
C GLU A 166 14.54 -12.23 24.82
N TYR A 167 13.64 -12.74 25.67
CA TYR A 167 13.04 -14.07 25.48
C TYR A 167 11.79 -14.00 24.59
N PRO A 168 11.64 -14.94 23.64
CA PRO A 168 10.45 -15.01 22.79
C PRO A 168 9.16 -15.20 23.58
N ILE A 169 8.10 -14.49 23.19
CA ILE A 169 6.76 -14.61 23.78
C ILE A 169 5.89 -15.46 22.87
N GLU A 170 5.78 -16.77 23.14
CA GLU A 170 5.10 -17.75 22.25
C GLU A 170 3.61 -17.44 22.00
N ASP A 171 2.89 -16.88 22.99
CA ASP A 171 1.46 -16.57 22.89
C ASP A 171 1.18 -15.13 22.40
N ALA A 172 2.22 -14.45 21.92
CA ALA A 172 2.06 -13.10 21.40
C ALA A 172 1.34 -13.08 20.04
N THR A 173 0.72 -11.97 19.76
CA THR A 173 0.07 -11.71 18.47
C THR A 173 0.38 -10.31 18.00
N VAL A 174 0.59 -10.15 16.70
CA VAL A 174 0.73 -8.86 16.05
C VAL A 174 -0.54 -8.59 15.24
N ARG A 175 -1.30 -7.57 15.59
CA ARG A 175 -2.43 -7.08 14.81
C ARG A 175 -1.95 -5.99 13.88
N ILE A 176 -2.33 -6.08 12.60
CA ILE A 176 -1.96 -5.11 11.57
C ILE A 176 -3.24 -4.59 10.92
N VAL A 177 -3.41 -3.28 10.92
CA VAL A 177 -4.54 -2.58 10.31
C VAL A 177 -4.01 -1.57 9.30
N GLY A 178 -4.44 -1.70 8.05
CA GLY A 178 -4.05 -0.83 6.95
C GLY A 178 -5.19 0.05 6.45
N LYS A 179 -4.83 1.18 5.81
CA LYS A 179 -5.81 2.03 5.11
C LYS A 179 -6.38 1.39 3.84
N ASP A 180 -5.74 0.33 3.34
CA ASP A 180 -6.20 -0.54 2.25
C ASP A 180 -7.34 -1.47 2.65
N GLY A 181 -7.73 -1.47 3.94
CA GLY A 181 -8.73 -2.36 4.50
C GLY A 181 -8.15 -3.64 5.11
N LEU A 182 -6.83 -3.85 5.08
CA LEU A 182 -6.18 -4.96 5.77
C LEU A 182 -6.49 -4.87 7.28
N ASN A 183 -6.93 -5.98 7.86
CA ASN A 183 -7.14 -6.12 9.30
C ASN A 183 -6.87 -7.57 9.68
N VAL A 184 -5.62 -7.88 9.98
CA VAL A 184 -5.18 -9.23 10.29
C VAL A 184 -4.61 -9.31 11.70
N LYS A 185 -4.75 -10.47 12.31
CA LYS A 185 -4.14 -10.84 13.58
C LYS A 185 -3.22 -12.02 13.33
N VAL A 186 -1.92 -11.80 13.44
CA VAL A 186 -0.87 -12.76 13.14
C VAL A 186 -0.36 -13.36 14.43
N PRO A 187 -0.50 -14.67 14.63
CA PRO A 187 0.12 -15.35 15.76
C PRO A 187 1.65 -15.36 15.55
N VAL A 188 2.38 -15.09 16.61
CA VAL A 188 3.83 -15.18 16.62
C VAL A 188 4.23 -16.65 16.67
N LYS A 189 5.31 -17.00 15.97
CA LYS A 189 5.85 -18.37 16.03
C LYS A 189 6.55 -18.62 17.37
N LYS A 190 6.87 -19.89 17.66
CA LYS A 190 7.55 -20.27 18.92
C LYS A 190 8.91 -19.61 19.14
N ASP A 191 9.59 -19.24 18.06
CA ASP A 191 10.87 -18.53 18.08
C ASP A 191 10.70 -16.99 18.20
N GLY A 192 9.49 -16.52 18.45
CA GLY A 192 9.18 -15.11 18.55
C GLY A 192 8.97 -14.40 17.21
N THR A 193 9.17 -15.06 16.06
CA THR A 193 9.12 -14.40 14.76
C THR A 193 7.70 -14.25 14.20
N TYR A 194 7.48 -13.20 13.43
CA TYR A 194 6.28 -13.02 12.59
C TYR A 194 6.68 -12.48 11.21
N ARG A 195 5.83 -12.71 10.21
CA ARG A 195 5.99 -12.18 8.86
C ARG A 195 4.65 -12.04 8.17
N VAL A 196 4.43 -10.91 7.49
CA VAL A 196 3.21 -10.59 6.73
C VAL A 196 3.56 -9.90 5.45
N GLU A 197 2.83 -10.21 4.39
CA GLU A 197 2.88 -9.48 3.13
C GLU A 197 1.96 -8.25 3.22
N LEU A 198 2.45 -7.11 2.72
CA LEU A 198 1.78 -5.82 2.76
C LEU A 198 1.70 -5.22 1.35
N GLU A 199 0.77 -4.31 1.15
CA GLU A 199 0.71 -3.48 -0.05
C GLU A 199 1.67 -2.28 0.05
N ARG A 200 2.10 -1.77 -1.10
CA ARG A 200 2.95 -0.57 -1.17
C ARG A 200 2.15 0.71 -1.03
N ASP A 201 2.81 1.78 -0.60
CA ASP A 201 2.26 3.14 -0.42
C ASP A 201 1.05 3.20 0.51
N ILE A 202 1.04 2.35 1.54
CA ILE A 202 -0.03 2.24 2.53
C ILE A 202 0.50 2.56 3.93
N ARG A 203 -0.34 3.20 4.74
CA ARG A 203 -0.09 3.38 6.17
C ARG A 203 -0.73 2.26 6.96
N TYR A 204 0.07 1.63 7.80
CA TYR A 204 -0.31 0.56 8.70
C TYR A 204 -0.11 0.96 10.15
N VAL A 205 -1.04 0.55 11.00
CA VAL A 205 -0.89 0.56 12.46
C VAL A 205 -0.76 -0.88 12.92
N MET A 206 0.27 -1.14 13.67
CA MET A 206 0.58 -2.47 14.21
C MET A 206 0.48 -2.44 15.73
N MET A 207 -0.01 -3.51 16.33
CA MET A 207 -0.06 -3.68 17.77
C MET A 207 0.40 -5.08 18.13
N ALA A 208 1.51 -5.17 18.85
CA ALA A 208 1.93 -6.40 19.50
C ALA A 208 1.27 -6.53 20.88
N SER A 209 0.74 -7.70 21.19
CA SER A 209 0.05 -7.98 22.44
C SER A 209 0.28 -9.42 22.91
N ALA A 210 0.41 -9.61 24.22
CA ALA A 210 0.47 -10.93 24.86
C ALA A 210 -0.17 -10.88 26.24
N ARG A 211 -0.67 -12.03 26.72
CA ARG A 211 -1.28 -12.11 28.04
C ARG A 211 -0.24 -11.84 29.15
N GLY A 212 -0.52 -10.88 30.00
CA GLY A 212 0.37 -10.50 31.11
C GLY A 212 1.48 -9.51 30.73
N TYR A 213 1.42 -8.97 29.53
CA TYR A 213 2.34 -7.95 29.02
C TYR A 213 1.62 -6.66 28.64
N LEU A 214 2.32 -5.54 28.65
CA LEU A 214 1.87 -4.29 28.08
C LEU A 214 1.92 -4.37 26.56
N ASN A 215 0.87 -3.87 25.90
CA ASN A 215 0.83 -3.76 24.44
C ASN A 215 1.82 -2.69 23.95
N GLN A 216 2.32 -2.89 22.75
CA GLN A 216 3.16 -1.91 22.07
C GLN A 216 2.63 -1.66 20.65
N ASN A 217 2.45 -0.39 20.28
CA ASN A 217 2.02 0.03 18.95
C ASN A 217 3.19 0.58 18.12
N TYR A 218 3.12 0.33 16.83
CA TYR A 218 4.04 0.86 15.83
C TYR A 218 3.26 1.32 14.60
N GLU A 219 3.66 2.46 14.03
CA GLU A 219 3.12 2.95 12.77
C GLU A 219 4.15 2.77 11.66
N LEU A 220 3.75 2.14 10.57
CA LEU A 220 4.54 1.93 9.37
C LEU A 220 3.87 2.61 8.19
N HIS A 221 4.67 3.27 7.34
CA HIS A 221 4.27 3.64 6.00
C HIS A 221 5.16 2.91 5.00
N THR A 222 4.59 1.99 4.22
CA THR A 222 5.27 1.37 3.09
C THR A 222 5.42 2.40 1.99
N GLY A 223 6.61 2.54 1.41
CA GLY A 223 6.86 3.48 0.33
C GLY A 223 6.30 3.03 -1.03
N PRO A 224 6.42 3.87 -2.07
CA PRO A 224 6.09 3.53 -3.46
C PRO A 224 7.20 2.68 -4.09
N GLU A 225 7.62 1.60 -3.42
CA GLU A 225 8.78 0.79 -3.76
C GLU A 225 8.71 0.23 -5.19
N GLU A 226 9.83 0.30 -5.93
CA GLU A 226 9.96 -0.26 -7.28
C GLU A 226 10.62 -1.65 -7.30
N LYS A 227 10.98 -2.18 -6.13
CA LYS A 227 11.59 -3.50 -5.91
C LYS A 227 11.05 -4.13 -4.64
N ASN A 228 11.28 -5.44 -4.49
CA ASN A 228 10.95 -6.13 -3.25
C ASN A 228 11.61 -5.46 -2.05
N GLU A 229 10.85 -5.24 -0.99
CA GLU A 229 11.31 -4.63 0.25
C GLU A 229 10.82 -5.44 1.45
N THR A 230 11.64 -5.46 2.50
CA THR A 230 11.26 -6.07 3.78
C THR A 230 11.52 -5.08 4.90
N TYR A 231 10.47 -4.68 5.59
CA TYR A 231 10.54 -3.83 6.77
C TYR A 231 10.74 -4.69 8.02
N ILE A 232 11.70 -4.31 8.87
CA ILE A 232 11.97 -5.00 10.13
C ILE A 232 11.35 -4.19 11.26
N VAL A 233 10.45 -4.79 12.02
CA VAL A 233 9.82 -4.18 13.20
C VAL A 233 9.81 -5.18 14.35
N ASP A 234 10.63 -4.90 15.35
CA ASP A 234 10.75 -5.71 16.55
C ASP A 234 9.96 -5.10 17.71
N PHE A 235 9.31 -5.93 18.49
CA PHE A 235 8.57 -5.56 19.68
C PHE A 235 9.18 -6.18 20.92
N PHE A 236 9.36 -5.36 21.98
CA PHE A 236 9.86 -5.80 23.28
C PHE A 236 8.83 -5.45 24.35
N LEU A 237 8.02 -6.43 24.73
CA LEU A 237 6.89 -6.21 25.63
C LEU A 237 7.31 -6.31 27.09
N SER A 238 6.91 -5.32 27.90
CA SER A 238 7.14 -5.32 29.34
C SER A 238 6.07 -6.14 30.07
N PRO A 239 6.45 -7.06 30.96
CA PRO A 239 5.49 -7.80 31.79
C PRO A 239 4.79 -6.85 32.78
N ILE A 240 3.48 -6.97 32.93
CA ILE A 240 2.67 -6.14 33.85
C ILE A 240 3.07 -6.39 35.32
N SER A 241 3.61 -7.55 35.62
CA SER A 241 4.00 -7.94 37.00
C SER A 241 5.32 -7.34 37.47
N LYS A 242 6.14 -6.77 36.59
CA LYS A 242 7.42 -6.14 36.95
C LYS A 242 7.28 -4.61 36.99
N PRO A 243 7.84 -3.94 38.02
CA PRO A 243 7.95 -2.48 37.99
C PRO A 243 8.76 -2.03 36.77
N VAL A 244 8.27 -1.03 36.06
CA VAL A 244 8.99 -0.36 34.97
C VAL A 244 9.76 0.80 35.58
N VAL A 245 11.09 0.78 35.47
CA VAL A 245 11.92 1.91 35.88
C VAL A 245 11.87 2.96 34.77
N ILE A 246 11.55 4.19 35.15
CA ILE A 246 11.51 5.32 34.23
C ILE A 246 12.74 6.18 34.48
N ASP A 247 13.68 6.05 33.58
CA ASP A 247 14.89 6.86 33.61
C ASP A 247 14.64 8.29 33.09
N ASN A 248 15.59 9.19 33.38
CA ASN A 248 15.60 10.55 32.84
C ASN A 248 14.46 11.45 33.32
N ILE A 249 13.90 11.20 34.51
CA ILE A 249 13.02 12.14 35.20
C ILE A 249 13.86 13.01 36.13
N PHE A 250 14.01 14.28 35.80
CA PHE A 250 14.86 15.22 36.50
C PHE A 250 14.08 16.30 37.21
N TYR A 251 14.57 16.67 38.40
CA TYR A 251 14.07 17.78 39.23
C TYR A 251 15.20 18.69 39.59
N ASP A 252 14.90 19.97 39.88
CA ASP A 252 15.86 20.85 40.53
C ASP A 252 16.07 20.38 41.98
N PHE A 253 17.22 20.82 42.53
CA PHE A 253 17.53 20.52 43.91
C PHE A 253 16.42 21.03 44.84
N ASP A 254 15.96 20.17 45.73
CA ASP A 254 14.90 20.46 46.69
C ASP A 254 13.53 20.88 46.08
N LYS A 255 13.28 20.54 44.82
CA LYS A 255 12.02 20.86 44.14
C LYS A 255 11.33 19.61 43.59
N ALA A 256 10.03 19.76 43.35
CA ALA A 256 9.20 18.78 42.66
C ALA A 256 8.79 19.25 41.23
N THR A 257 9.33 20.37 40.77
CA THR A 257 9.09 20.89 39.41
C THR A 257 9.87 20.06 38.42
N LEU A 258 9.18 19.46 37.46
CA LEU A 258 9.78 18.69 36.38
C LEU A 258 10.63 19.58 35.47
N ARG A 259 11.83 19.15 35.17
CA ARG A 259 12.71 19.84 34.24
C ARG A 259 12.32 19.55 32.79
N PRO A 260 12.58 20.46 31.84
CA PRO A 260 12.23 20.27 30.44
C PRO A 260 12.78 18.98 29.82
N GLU A 261 13.93 18.52 30.29
CA GLU A 261 14.60 17.30 29.81
C GLU A 261 13.79 16.02 30.12
N SER A 262 12.91 16.08 31.13
CA SER A 262 12.03 14.95 31.52
C SER A 262 10.87 14.73 30.53
N LYS A 263 10.56 15.73 29.69
CA LYS A 263 9.37 15.68 28.81
C LYS A 263 9.38 14.47 27.90
N LYS A 264 10.51 14.14 27.30
CA LYS A 264 10.60 13.00 26.37
C LYS A 264 10.21 11.67 27.04
N ALA A 265 10.75 11.40 28.23
CA ALA A 265 10.41 10.18 28.97
C ALA A 265 8.93 10.15 29.40
N LEU A 266 8.37 11.31 29.76
CA LEU A 266 6.96 11.42 30.13
C LEU A 266 6.02 11.29 28.93
N ASP A 267 6.39 11.79 27.77
CA ASP A 267 5.63 11.63 26.52
C ASP A 267 5.64 10.16 26.04
N GLU A 268 6.76 9.45 26.21
CA GLU A 268 6.84 7.99 25.98
C GLU A 268 5.92 7.21 26.94
N MET A 269 5.82 7.63 28.19
CA MET A 269 4.89 7.06 29.17
C MET A 269 3.42 7.33 28.79
N ILE A 270 3.09 8.55 28.31
CA ILE A 270 1.75 8.85 27.80
C ILE A 270 1.40 7.92 26.64
N LYS A 271 2.33 7.70 25.72
CA LYS A 271 2.14 6.74 24.61
C LYS A 271 1.87 5.33 25.12
N MET A 272 2.72 4.84 26.03
CA MET A 272 2.54 3.51 26.64
C MET A 272 1.17 3.35 27.31
N LEU A 273 0.70 4.36 28.05
CA LEU A 273 -0.62 4.32 28.72
C LEU A 273 -1.79 4.41 27.74
N ASN A 274 -1.63 5.11 26.61
CA ASN A 274 -2.61 5.13 25.54
C ASN A 274 -2.68 3.80 24.80
N ASP A 275 -1.55 3.13 24.58
CA ASP A 275 -1.47 1.80 24.00
C ASP A 275 -2.11 0.72 24.92
N ASN A 276 -2.27 1.03 26.22
CA ASN A 276 -2.78 0.14 27.25
C ASN A 276 -3.93 0.79 28.08
N PRO A 277 -5.09 1.07 27.49
CA PRO A 277 -6.15 1.88 28.11
C PRO A 277 -6.74 1.28 29.39
N ASN A 278 -6.62 -0.03 29.59
CA ASN A 278 -7.16 -0.73 30.76
C ASN A 278 -6.17 -0.88 31.92
N VAL A 279 -4.93 -0.36 31.77
CA VAL A 279 -3.88 -0.45 32.78
C VAL A 279 -3.97 0.75 33.73
N THR A 280 -3.91 0.48 35.02
CA THR A 280 -3.71 1.46 36.10
C THR A 280 -2.29 1.32 36.64
N ILE A 281 -1.66 2.43 36.98
CA ILE A 281 -0.28 2.46 37.49
C ILE A 281 -0.16 3.22 38.82
N GLU A 282 0.73 2.74 39.67
CA GLU A 282 1.28 3.50 40.80
C GLU A 282 2.62 4.11 40.37
N LEU A 283 2.76 5.41 40.57
CA LEU A 283 3.99 6.16 40.28
C LEU A 283 4.76 6.39 41.58
N GLY A 284 5.76 5.54 41.79
CA GLY A 284 6.65 5.62 42.95
C GLY A 284 7.80 6.62 42.71
N ALA A 285 8.03 7.52 43.66
CA ALA A 285 9.24 8.34 43.66
C ALA A 285 10.04 8.13 44.95
N HIS A 286 11.36 8.18 44.79
CA HIS A 286 12.32 8.03 45.89
C HIS A 286 13.18 9.28 45.97
N THR A 287 13.71 9.58 47.16
CA THR A 287 14.70 10.61 47.41
C THR A 287 16.00 10.03 47.97
N ASP A 288 17.07 10.80 47.95
CA ASP A 288 18.30 10.45 48.63
C ASP A 288 18.16 10.55 50.17
N ARG A 289 19.12 10.01 50.88
CA ARG A 289 19.10 9.98 52.37
C ARG A 289 19.47 11.30 53.04
N LYS A 290 19.53 12.41 52.29
CA LYS A 290 19.84 13.71 52.87
C LYS A 290 18.56 14.36 53.38
N GLY A 291 18.51 14.63 54.68
CA GLY A 291 17.36 15.23 55.35
C GLY A 291 16.71 14.28 56.37
N THR A 292 15.52 14.65 56.87
CA THR A 292 14.70 13.79 57.73
C THR A 292 13.82 12.89 56.90
N ASP A 293 13.51 11.68 57.39
CA ASP A 293 12.66 10.75 56.67
C ASP A 293 11.30 11.38 56.29
N GLN A 294 10.67 12.08 57.24
CA GLN A 294 9.39 12.77 56.98
C GLN A 294 9.47 13.87 55.89
N TYR A 295 10.60 14.57 55.85
CA TYR A 295 10.83 15.58 54.78
C TYR A 295 11.01 14.92 53.43
N ASN A 296 11.81 13.85 53.35
CA ASN A 296 12.11 13.09 52.16
C ASN A 296 10.85 12.44 51.60
N GLU A 297 10.04 11.80 52.43
CA GLU A 297 8.74 11.23 52.04
C GLU A 297 7.80 12.26 51.43
N ARG A 298 7.71 13.47 52.02
CA ARG A 298 6.90 14.58 51.47
C ARG A 298 7.46 15.10 50.17
N LEU A 299 8.76 15.13 49.97
CA LEU A 299 9.38 15.54 48.73
C LEU A 299 9.16 14.48 47.64
N ALA A 300 9.33 13.19 47.97
CA ALA A 300 9.03 12.07 47.12
C ALA A 300 7.55 12.10 46.65
N GLN A 301 6.62 12.27 47.60
CA GLN A 301 5.20 12.36 47.27
C GLN A 301 4.88 13.53 46.32
N ARG A 302 5.48 14.71 46.53
CA ARG A 302 5.29 15.86 45.62
C ARG A 302 5.89 15.61 44.24
N ARG A 303 7.02 14.87 44.16
CA ARG A 303 7.64 14.49 42.89
C ARG A 303 6.78 13.49 42.11
N ALA A 304 6.28 12.45 42.76
CA ALA A 304 5.32 11.51 42.17
C ALA A 304 4.07 12.24 41.67
N GLN A 305 3.53 13.17 42.48
CA GLN A 305 2.35 13.95 42.09
C GLN A 305 2.61 14.83 40.86
N SER A 306 3.78 15.45 40.72
CA SER A 306 4.08 16.27 39.55
C SER A 306 4.16 15.47 38.25
N VAL A 307 4.55 14.19 38.33
CA VAL A 307 4.48 13.26 37.18
C VAL A 307 3.04 12.93 36.85
N VAL A 308 2.22 12.58 37.86
CA VAL A 308 0.77 12.34 37.67
C VAL A 308 0.10 13.55 37.01
N ASP A 309 0.37 14.77 37.50
CA ASP A 309 -0.21 15.99 36.97
C ASP A 309 0.17 16.19 35.48
N TYR A 310 1.41 15.89 35.13
CA TYR A 310 1.88 15.95 33.74
C TYR A 310 1.16 14.95 32.85
N LEU A 311 0.97 13.70 33.29
CA LEU A 311 0.26 12.65 32.54
C LEU A 311 -1.22 13.00 32.37
N ILE A 312 -1.86 13.57 33.40
CA ILE A 312 -3.24 14.06 33.30
C ILE A 312 -3.34 15.19 32.28
N ALA A 313 -2.40 16.15 32.32
CA ALA A 313 -2.35 17.22 31.31
C ALA A 313 -2.11 16.70 29.90
N GLY A 314 -1.43 15.54 29.75
CA GLY A 314 -1.24 14.80 28.50
C GLY A 314 -2.44 13.93 28.08
N GLY A 315 -3.58 13.98 28.83
CA GLY A 315 -4.82 13.31 28.45
C GLY A 315 -5.04 11.95 29.09
N ILE A 316 -4.21 11.52 30.04
CA ILE A 316 -4.43 10.26 30.79
C ILE A 316 -5.48 10.49 31.89
N GLU A 317 -6.45 9.57 32.00
CA GLU A 317 -7.50 9.67 33.01
C GLU A 317 -6.91 9.55 34.44
N ALA A 318 -7.27 10.48 35.33
CA ALA A 318 -6.78 10.53 36.70
C ALA A 318 -7.04 9.24 37.50
N ALA A 319 -8.16 8.55 37.22
CA ALA A 319 -8.53 7.29 37.87
C ALA A 319 -7.56 6.13 37.57
N ARG A 320 -6.70 6.29 36.59
CA ARG A 320 -5.68 5.29 36.20
C ARG A 320 -4.33 5.51 36.88
N LEU A 321 -4.15 6.60 37.62
CA LEU A 321 -2.86 7.06 38.13
C LEU A 321 -2.91 7.21 39.67
N GLU A 322 -1.94 6.66 40.35
CA GLU A 322 -1.71 6.83 41.77
C GLU A 322 -0.30 7.33 42.03
N ALA A 323 -0.16 8.42 42.79
CA ALA A 323 1.14 8.99 43.16
C ALA A 323 1.55 8.49 44.55
N LYS A 324 2.79 7.98 44.72
CA LYS A 324 3.29 7.49 45.99
C LYS A 324 4.77 7.84 46.21
N GLY A 325 5.03 8.52 47.33
CA GLY A 325 6.39 8.80 47.78
C GLY A 325 6.88 7.70 48.70
N TYR A 326 8.14 7.32 48.57
CA TYR A 326 8.81 6.32 49.41
C TYR A 326 10.04 6.92 50.08
#